data_41b04f5ae189ba0f240dcb59c1d8fff3
#
_entry.id   41b04f5ae189ba0f240dcb59c1d8fff3
#
_cell.length_a   1.000
_cell.length_b   1.000
_cell.length_c   1.000
_cell.angle_alpha   90.00
_cell.angle_beta   90.00
_cell.angle_gamma   90.00
#
_symmetry.space_group_name_H-M   'P 1'
#
loop_
_entity.id
_entity.type
_entity.pdbx_description
1 polymer ?
#
loop_
_entity_poly.entity_id
_entity_poly.type
_entity_poly.pdbx_seq_one_letter_code
_entity_poly.pdbx_strand_id
1 'polypeptide(L)'
;GSTDNGVGIIQQHFHDNRIRIFHQENQGVSVARNRGVEEARCEYVALLDGDDEWHPDYLKIMTKHIQNNPRCGLFLCAFIAQGASRSIYCIPKGFENYQGEINLFHNVSLFGQTSGTVLKKSVFNRTHRYIPHMIYHEDYLLIQAVALIAPVFYCGIPLNKYRGDVPGQTTQNPNTPQAEESKLMYYNIGMEDSLRVSEKGNESLNIYLRYFLFHDFKRRLSLKDNEALLRFI
;
A
#
# COMPACT_ATOMS: atom_id res chain seq x y z
N GLY A 1 -13.17 -2.12 15.79
CA GLY A 1 -13.64 -0.73 15.71
C GLY A 1 -14.64 -0.48 14.59
N SER A 2 -15.15 -1.56 13.91
CA SER A 2 -16.20 -1.42 12.90
C SER A 2 -17.51 -0.96 13.54
N THR A 3 -18.19 -0.05 12.86
CA THR A 3 -19.50 0.49 13.30
C THR A 3 -20.67 -0.11 12.53
N ASP A 4 -20.38 -0.96 11.53
CA ASP A 4 -21.35 -1.68 10.72
C ASP A 4 -21.54 -3.14 11.17
N ASN A 5 -22.40 -3.89 10.49
CA ASN A 5 -22.66 -5.30 10.76
C ASN A 5 -21.78 -6.27 9.95
N GLY A 6 -20.64 -5.82 9.40
CA GLY A 6 -19.77 -6.64 8.55
C GLY A 6 -19.31 -7.93 9.23
N VAL A 7 -18.94 -7.87 10.51
CA VAL A 7 -18.54 -9.06 11.29
C VAL A 7 -19.73 -10.02 11.45
N GLY A 8 -20.93 -9.54 11.74
CA GLY A 8 -22.13 -10.37 11.86
C GLY A 8 -22.45 -11.11 10.56
N ILE A 9 -22.29 -10.43 9.42
CA ILE A 9 -22.49 -11.03 8.09
C ILE A 9 -21.49 -12.16 7.86
N ILE A 10 -20.20 -11.94 8.17
CA ILE A 10 -19.18 -12.99 8.02
C ILE A 10 -19.52 -14.21 8.88
N GLN A 11 -19.85 -14.02 10.15
CA GLN A 11 -20.18 -15.10 11.07
C GLN A 11 -21.45 -15.88 10.66
N GLN A 12 -22.42 -15.19 10.07
CA GLN A 12 -23.65 -15.81 9.60
C GLN A 12 -23.47 -16.66 8.33
N HIS A 13 -22.59 -16.22 7.40
CA HIS A 13 -22.49 -16.84 6.09
C HIS A 13 -21.28 -17.76 5.91
N PHE A 14 -20.27 -17.66 6.78
CA PHE A 14 -19.05 -18.43 6.64
C PHE A 14 -18.73 -19.21 7.91
N HIS A 15 -18.79 -20.54 7.82
CA HIS A 15 -18.54 -21.47 8.92
C HIS A 15 -17.22 -22.25 8.72
N ASP A 16 -16.16 -21.56 8.33
CA ASP A 16 -14.84 -22.15 8.10
C ASP A 16 -13.95 -21.87 9.32
N ASN A 17 -13.37 -22.91 9.93
CA ASN A 17 -12.50 -22.82 11.10
C ASN A 17 -11.15 -22.13 10.81
N ARG A 18 -10.82 -21.88 9.56
CA ARG A 18 -9.65 -21.09 9.14
C ARG A 18 -9.89 -19.59 9.30
N ILE A 19 -11.17 -19.16 9.34
CA ILE A 19 -11.54 -17.75 9.56
C ILE A 19 -11.35 -17.42 11.03
N ARG A 20 -10.53 -16.41 11.28
CA ARG A 20 -10.27 -15.88 12.62
C ARG A 20 -10.61 -14.40 12.66
N ILE A 21 -11.49 -14.01 13.55
CA ILE A 21 -11.96 -12.63 13.69
C ILE A 21 -11.33 -12.05 14.95
N PHE A 22 -10.66 -10.90 14.79
CA PHE A 22 -10.03 -10.17 15.88
C PHE A 22 -10.74 -8.83 16.07
N HIS A 23 -11.16 -8.57 17.28
CA HIS A 23 -11.77 -7.30 17.66
C HIS A 23 -10.74 -6.38 18.33
N GLN A 24 -10.78 -5.10 18.01
CA GLN A 24 -9.98 -4.06 18.66
C GLN A 24 -10.75 -2.73 18.61
N GLU A 25 -10.33 -1.79 19.45
CA GLU A 25 -10.78 -0.40 19.34
C GLU A 25 -10.26 0.22 18.03
N ASN A 26 -10.97 1.24 17.52
CA ASN A 26 -10.54 1.94 16.32
C ASN A 26 -9.29 2.79 16.63
N GLN A 27 -8.15 2.35 16.12
CA GLN A 27 -6.86 3.02 16.23
C GLN A 27 -6.25 3.31 14.84
N GLY A 28 -7.10 3.29 13.81
CA GLY A 28 -6.72 3.52 12.43
C GLY A 28 -6.24 2.28 11.68
N VAL A 29 -6.12 2.42 10.36
CA VAL A 29 -5.82 1.35 9.41
C VAL A 29 -4.43 0.74 9.64
N SER A 30 -3.42 1.56 9.93
CA SER A 30 -2.05 1.13 10.20
C SER A 30 -1.96 0.14 11.36
N VAL A 31 -2.63 0.45 12.48
CA VAL A 31 -2.66 -0.44 13.67
C VAL A 31 -3.41 -1.73 13.37
N ALA A 32 -4.53 -1.65 12.62
CA ALA A 32 -5.30 -2.83 12.24
C ALA A 32 -4.49 -3.76 11.32
N ARG A 33 -3.77 -3.23 10.32
CA ARG A 33 -2.91 -4.02 9.43
C ARG A 33 -1.72 -4.63 10.17
N ASN A 34 -1.06 -3.88 11.06
CA ASN A 34 0.02 -4.41 11.90
C ASN A 34 -0.45 -5.63 12.69
N ARG A 35 -1.58 -5.51 13.36
CA ARG A 35 -2.17 -6.62 14.10
C ARG A 35 -2.53 -7.79 13.19
N GLY A 36 -3.11 -7.54 12.01
CA GLY A 36 -3.41 -8.59 11.04
C GLY A 36 -2.18 -9.39 10.63
N VAL A 37 -1.04 -8.71 10.39
CA VAL A 37 0.23 -9.37 10.08
C VAL A 37 0.78 -10.14 11.29
N GLU A 38 0.71 -9.59 12.49
CA GLU A 38 1.15 -10.27 13.72
C GLU A 38 0.39 -11.56 13.96
N GLU A 39 -0.93 -11.52 13.84
CA GLU A 39 -1.83 -12.67 14.03
C GLU A 39 -1.77 -13.70 12.91
N ALA A 40 -1.24 -13.33 11.74
CA ALA A 40 -1.08 -14.27 10.63
C ALA A 40 -0.15 -15.42 10.99
N ARG A 41 -0.55 -16.66 10.66
CA ARG A 41 0.20 -17.89 10.97
C ARG A 41 1.21 -18.26 9.91
N CYS A 42 1.04 -17.72 8.69
CA CYS A 42 1.88 -18.02 7.54
C CYS A 42 2.99 -16.97 7.37
N GLU A 43 4.05 -17.37 6.68
CA GLU A 43 5.17 -16.48 6.34
C GLU A 43 4.78 -15.40 5.33
N TYR A 44 3.84 -15.69 4.45
CA TYR A 44 3.33 -14.72 3.46
C TYR A 44 1.93 -14.28 3.84
N VAL A 45 1.71 -12.97 3.84
CA VAL A 45 0.45 -12.34 4.25
C VAL A 45 -0.08 -11.49 3.08
N ALA A 46 -1.20 -11.88 2.55
CA ALA A 46 -1.93 -11.11 1.54
C ALA A 46 -2.89 -10.14 2.24
N LEU A 47 -2.91 -8.90 1.79
CA LEU A 47 -3.73 -7.83 2.35
C LEU A 47 -4.96 -7.60 1.47
N LEU A 48 -6.11 -7.38 2.09
CA LEU A 48 -7.36 -7.01 1.42
C LEU A 48 -8.12 -6.01 2.28
N ASP A 49 -8.36 -4.84 1.76
CA ASP A 49 -9.22 -3.84 2.40
C ASP A 49 -10.70 -4.23 2.25
N GLY A 50 -11.53 -3.87 3.21
CA GLY A 50 -12.91 -4.38 3.31
C GLY A 50 -13.86 -3.90 2.20
N ASP A 51 -13.45 -2.90 1.43
CA ASP A 51 -14.18 -2.33 0.30
C ASP A 51 -13.66 -2.76 -1.08
N ASP A 52 -12.56 -3.54 -1.12
CA ASP A 52 -11.93 -4.00 -2.36
C ASP A 52 -12.29 -5.46 -2.72
N GLU A 53 -11.95 -5.86 -3.93
CA GLU A 53 -12.25 -7.19 -4.46
C GLU A 53 -11.00 -7.84 -5.08
N TRP A 54 -10.79 -9.14 -4.82
CA TRP A 54 -9.79 -9.93 -5.54
C TRP A 54 -10.40 -10.64 -6.76
N HIS A 55 -9.61 -10.74 -7.83
CA HIS A 55 -9.89 -11.67 -8.91
C HIS A 55 -9.93 -13.12 -8.37
N PRO A 56 -10.83 -14.00 -8.83
CA PRO A 56 -10.93 -15.38 -8.34
C PRO A 56 -9.59 -16.15 -8.35
N ASP A 57 -8.71 -15.88 -9.30
CA ASP A 57 -7.39 -16.51 -9.41
C ASP A 57 -6.28 -15.78 -8.65
N TYR A 58 -6.57 -14.69 -7.91
CA TYR A 58 -5.54 -13.89 -7.23
C TYR A 58 -4.60 -14.75 -6.38
N LEU A 59 -5.14 -15.50 -5.44
CA LEU A 59 -4.33 -16.33 -4.53
C LEU A 59 -3.55 -17.40 -5.28
N LYS A 60 -4.14 -18.04 -6.27
CA LYS A 60 -3.48 -19.06 -7.10
C LYS A 60 -2.27 -18.49 -7.85
N ILE A 61 -2.45 -17.35 -8.52
CA ILE A 61 -1.39 -16.70 -9.30
C ILE A 61 -0.28 -16.19 -8.38
N MET A 62 -0.64 -15.47 -7.30
CA MET A 62 0.34 -14.92 -6.37
C MET A 62 1.12 -16.02 -5.63
N THR A 63 0.48 -17.13 -5.25
CA THR A 63 1.16 -18.28 -4.64
C THR A 63 2.21 -18.88 -5.58
N LYS A 64 1.91 -19.01 -6.88
CA LYS A 64 2.88 -19.48 -7.87
C LYS A 64 4.09 -18.54 -7.98
N HIS A 65 3.87 -17.22 -7.97
CA HIS A 65 4.97 -16.25 -7.98
C HIS A 65 5.83 -16.34 -6.72
N ILE A 66 5.22 -16.47 -5.54
CA ILE A 66 5.91 -16.64 -4.27
C ILE A 66 6.81 -17.89 -4.29
N GLN A 67 6.28 -19.01 -4.74
CA GLN A 67 7.03 -20.29 -4.80
C GLN A 67 8.26 -20.18 -5.73
N ASN A 68 8.12 -19.46 -6.84
CA ASN A 68 9.19 -19.30 -7.82
C ASN A 68 10.20 -18.20 -7.45
N ASN A 69 9.85 -17.30 -6.53
CA ASN A 69 10.68 -16.14 -6.15
C ASN A 69 10.80 -15.99 -4.62
N PRO A 70 11.26 -17.02 -3.87
CA PRO A 70 11.21 -17.03 -2.40
C PRO A 70 12.12 -15.96 -1.75
N ARG A 71 13.04 -15.36 -2.51
CA ARG A 71 13.91 -14.27 -2.04
C ARG A 71 13.18 -12.92 -1.96
N CYS A 72 12.07 -12.75 -2.68
CA CYS A 72 11.31 -11.49 -2.66
C CYS A 72 10.62 -11.29 -1.30
N GLY A 73 10.70 -10.07 -0.80
CA GLY A 73 10.05 -9.63 0.43
C GLY A 73 8.65 -9.08 0.20
N LEU A 74 8.34 -8.69 -1.04
CA LEU A 74 7.09 -8.07 -1.43
C LEU A 74 6.68 -8.55 -2.81
N PHE A 75 5.38 -8.79 -2.97
CA PHE A 75 4.74 -9.13 -4.24
C PHE A 75 3.59 -8.16 -4.46
N LEU A 76 3.63 -7.46 -5.59
CA LEU A 76 2.63 -6.49 -5.99
C LEU A 76 1.94 -6.96 -7.28
N CYS A 77 0.69 -6.59 -7.49
CA CYS A 77 0.04 -6.78 -8.79
C CYS A 77 -0.59 -5.48 -9.30
N ALA A 78 -0.83 -5.44 -10.60
CA ALA A 78 -1.68 -4.42 -11.21
C ALA A 78 -3.10 -4.49 -10.65
N PHE A 79 -3.86 -3.41 -10.79
CA PHE A 79 -5.21 -3.32 -10.29
C PHE A 79 -6.13 -2.56 -11.24
N ILE A 80 -7.42 -2.68 -11.00
CA ILE A 80 -8.47 -1.90 -11.67
C ILE A 80 -8.98 -0.89 -10.65
N ALA A 81 -8.82 0.40 -10.92
CA ALA A 81 -9.46 1.45 -10.14
C ALA A 81 -10.87 1.68 -10.67
N GLN A 82 -11.88 1.31 -9.88
CA GLN A 82 -13.28 1.51 -10.21
C GLN A 82 -13.77 2.82 -9.61
N GLY A 83 -14.17 3.76 -10.46
CA GLY A 83 -14.91 4.95 -10.07
C GLY A 83 -16.39 4.82 -10.41
N ALA A 84 -17.19 5.81 -10.00
CA ALA A 84 -18.64 5.83 -10.21
C ALA A 84 -19.07 5.72 -11.69
N SER A 85 -18.27 6.25 -12.62
CA SER A 85 -18.61 6.31 -14.04
C SER A 85 -17.71 5.49 -14.96
N ARG A 86 -16.54 5.07 -14.50
CA ARG A 86 -15.56 4.34 -15.31
C ARG A 86 -14.60 3.52 -14.46
N SER A 87 -14.05 2.47 -15.06
CA SER A 87 -12.91 1.72 -14.51
C SER A 87 -11.62 2.07 -15.27
N ILE A 88 -10.51 2.16 -14.56
CA ILE A 88 -9.19 2.44 -15.12
C ILE A 88 -8.26 1.30 -14.75
N TYR A 89 -7.57 0.74 -15.75
CA TYR A 89 -6.49 -0.22 -15.52
C TYR A 89 -5.24 0.52 -15.05
N CYS A 90 -4.83 0.26 -13.82
CA CYS A 90 -3.65 0.85 -13.21
C CYS A 90 -2.47 -0.12 -13.39
N ILE A 91 -1.82 0.01 -14.55
CA ILE A 91 -0.63 -0.74 -14.95
C ILE A 91 0.43 0.26 -15.37
N PRO A 92 1.62 0.29 -14.78
CA PRO A 92 2.70 1.15 -15.25
C PRO A 92 3.04 0.86 -16.70
N LYS A 93 3.28 1.91 -17.49
CA LYS A 93 3.60 1.78 -18.92
C LYS A 93 4.84 0.90 -19.11
N GLY A 94 4.72 -0.10 -19.99
CA GLY A 94 5.77 -1.08 -20.27
C GLY A 94 5.78 -2.27 -19.30
N PHE A 95 4.85 -2.35 -18.36
CA PHE A 95 4.71 -3.46 -17.43
C PHE A 95 3.43 -4.27 -17.64
N GLU A 96 2.76 -4.06 -18.76
CA GLU A 96 1.60 -4.86 -19.15
C GLU A 96 2.01 -6.33 -19.31
N ASN A 97 1.37 -7.22 -18.56
CA ASN A 97 1.70 -8.67 -18.48
C ASN A 97 3.12 -8.98 -17.95
N TYR A 98 3.87 -8.00 -17.48
CA TYR A 98 5.17 -8.24 -16.85
C TYR A 98 5.03 -9.12 -15.62
N GLN A 99 5.97 -10.05 -15.41
CA GLN A 99 6.01 -10.92 -14.24
C GLN A 99 7.49 -11.11 -13.86
N GLY A 100 7.95 -10.37 -12.86
CA GLY A 100 9.36 -10.41 -12.48
C GLY A 100 9.71 -9.43 -11.38
N GLU A 101 10.98 -9.44 -11.00
CA GLU A 101 11.53 -8.48 -10.05
C GLU A 101 11.64 -7.09 -10.67
N ILE A 102 11.34 -6.08 -9.87
CA ILE A 102 11.45 -4.68 -10.26
C ILE A 102 12.39 -3.92 -9.31
N ASN A 103 13.03 -2.89 -9.84
CA ASN A 103 13.58 -1.84 -9.01
C ASN A 103 12.51 -0.75 -8.83
N LEU A 104 11.89 -0.75 -7.66
CA LEU A 104 10.80 0.18 -7.33
C LEU A 104 11.22 1.65 -7.53
N PHE A 105 12.45 2.00 -7.16
CA PHE A 105 12.93 3.39 -7.15
C PHE A 105 13.36 3.93 -8.52
N HIS A 106 13.56 3.07 -9.50
CA HIS A 106 13.81 3.50 -10.88
C HIS A 106 12.51 3.85 -11.62
N ASN A 107 11.37 3.58 -11.02
CA ASN A 107 10.06 3.80 -11.61
C ASN A 107 9.17 4.60 -10.66
N VAL A 108 8.87 5.81 -11.04
CA VAL A 108 7.97 6.71 -10.29
C VAL A 108 6.48 6.40 -10.54
N SER A 109 6.19 5.26 -11.14
CA SER A 109 4.83 4.80 -11.40
C SER A 109 4.25 4.06 -10.20
N LEU A 110 2.93 4.04 -10.09
CA LEU A 110 2.21 3.29 -9.10
C LEU A 110 2.20 1.80 -9.44
N PHE A 111 2.99 0.99 -8.72
CA PHE A 111 3.08 -0.46 -8.96
C PHE A 111 2.02 -1.28 -8.24
N GLY A 112 1.25 -0.72 -7.34
CA GLY A 112 0.24 -1.47 -6.63
C GLY A 112 -0.43 -0.63 -5.56
N GLN A 113 -1.30 -1.25 -4.83
CA GLN A 113 -1.99 -0.72 -3.66
C GLN A 113 -2.19 -1.84 -2.63
N THR A 114 -2.70 -1.53 -1.45
CA THR A 114 -2.79 -2.47 -0.33
C THR A 114 -3.39 -3.82 -0.71
N SER A 115 -4.56 -3.83 -1.35
CA SER A 115 -5.28 -5.08 -1.69
C SER A 115 -4.63 -5.91 -2.80
N GLY A 116 -3.64 -5.36 -3.50
CA GLY A 116 -2.79 -6.05 -4.47
C GLY A 116 -1.45 -6.53 -3.90
N THR A 117 -1.27 -6.46 -2.58
CA THR A 117 0.00 -6.68 -1.90
C THR A 117 0.04 -8.00 -1.15
N VAL A 118 1.12 -8.78 -1.37
CA VAL A 118 1.51 -9.87 -0.47
C VAL A 118 2.89 -9.58 0.10
N LEU A 119 3.01 -9.58 1.43
CA LEU A 119 4.28 -9.34 2.12
C LEU A 119 4.81 -10.59 2.83
N LYS A 120 6.14 -10.67 2.89
CA LYS A 120 6.85 -11.69 3.65
C LYS A 120 7.01 -11.21 5.09
N LYS A 121 6.42 -11.94 6.05
CA LYS A 121 6.34 -11.55 7.47
C LYS A 121 7.71 -11.32 8.10
N SER A 122 8.70 -12.16 7.78
CA SER A 122 10.07 -11.99 8.27
C SER A 122 10.75 -10.72 7.76
N VAL A 123 10.41 -10.27 6.53
CA VAL A 123 10.92 -8.99 5.98
C VAL A 123 10.17 -7.82 6.61
N PHE A 124 8.83 -7.89 6.69
CA PHE A 124 8.00 -6.89 7.35
C PHE A 124 8.48 -6.57 8.78
N ASN A 125 8.84 -7.58 9.55
CA ASN A 125 9.33 -7.42 10.92
C ASN A 125 10.70 -6.70 11.02
N ARG A 126 11.40 -6.52 9.92
CA ARG A 126 12.68 -5.78 9.83
C ARG A 126 12.50 -4.34 9.37
N THR A 127 11.29 -3.94 9.03
CA THR A 127 10.93 -2.55 8.67
C THR A 127 10.35 -1.81 9.88
N HIS A 128 10.04 -0.52 9.69
CA HIS A 128 9.26 0.25 10.66
C HIS A 128 7.78 -0.19 10.75
N ARG A 129 7.34 -1.19 9.93
CA ARG A 129 5.95 -1.64 9.81
C ARG A 129 5.03 -0.51 9.31
N TYR A 130 3.70 -0.66 9.48
CA TYR A 130 2.78 0.45 9.28
C TYR A 130 2.91 1.44 10.44
N ILE A 131 3.12 2.72 10.13
CA ILE A 131 3.26 3.75 11.16
C ILE A 131 1.87 4.10 11.71
N PRO A 132 1.63 4.00 13.04
CA PRO A 132 0.38 4.41 13.66
C PRO A 132 0.02 5.86 13.30
N HIS A 133 -1.26 6.14 13.20
CA HIS A 133 -1.84 7.45 12.88
C HIS A 133 -1.61 7.96 11.45
N MET A 134 -0.77 7.32 10.64
CA MET A 134 -0.75 7.59 9.21
C MET A 134 -2.05 7.10 8.57
N ILE A 135 -2.72 8.02 7.86
CA ILE A 135 -3.96 7.75 7.12
C ILE A 135 -3.79 7.92 5.60
N TYR A 136 -2.60 8.38 5.18
CA TYR A 136 -2.20 8.54 3.78
C TYR A 136 -0.76 8.10 3.60
N HIS A 137 -0.48 7.43 2.48
CA HIS A 137 0.85 6.95 2.08
C HIS A 137 1.48 5.93 3.05
N GLU A 138 0.71 5.38 3.99
CA GLU A 138 1.18 4.35 4.93
C GLU A 138 1.61 3.07 4.22
N ASP A 139 0.91 2.73 3.12
CA ASP A 139 1.22 1.59 2.27
C ASP A 139 2.46 1.85 1.40
N TYR A 140 2.56 3.03 0.79
CA TYR A 140 3.76 3.41 0.02
C TYR A 140 5.01 3.43 0.89
N LEU A 141 4.93 3.94 2.12
CA LEU A 141 6.05 3.98 3.03
C LEU A 141 6.53 2.57 3.38
N LEU A 142 5.61 1.64 3.65
CA LEU A 142 5.95 0.25 3.90
C LEU A 142 6.55 -0.43 2.67
N ILE A 143 5.96 -0.22 1.48
CA ILE A 143 6.47 -0.75 0.21
C ILE A 143 7.92 -0.30 -0.02
N GLN A 144 8.22 0.97 0.22
CA GLN A 144 9.57 1.52 0.12
C GLN A 144 10.53 0.90 1.13
N ALA A 145 10.12 0.79 2.40
CA ALA A 145 10.94 0.19 3.45
C ALA A 145 11.29 -1.27 3.14
N VAL A 146 10.36 -2.03 2.58
CA VAL A 146 10.64 -3.40 2.11
C VAL A 146 11.59 -3.39 0.91
N ALA A 147 11.38 -2.50 -0.07
CA ALA A 147 12.20 -2.42 -1.28
C ALA A 147 13.67 -2.05 -1.00
N LEU A 148 13.96 -1.40 0.13
CA LEU A 148 15.33 -1.11 0.57
C LEU A 148 16.09 -2.33 1.10
N ILE A 149 15.38 -3.36 1.57
CA ILE A 149 15.99 -4.50 2.27
C ILE A 149 15.73 -5.85 1.62
N ALA A 150 14.85 -5.92 0.62
CA ALA A 150 14.51 -7.16 -0.09
C ALA A 150 14.01 -6.86 -1.52
N PRO A 151 14.19 -7.80 -2.48
CA PRO A 151 13.63 -7.67 -3.81
C PRO A 151 12.10 -7.57 -3.78
N VAL A 152 11.56 -6.82 -4.75
CA VAL A 152 10.12 -6.65 -4.99
C VAL A 152 9.75 -7.33 -6.29
N PHE A 153 8.75 -8.20 -6.25
CA PHE A 153 8.16 -8.83 -7.44
C PHE A 153 6.92 -8.06 -7.89
N TYR A 154 6.77 -7.86 -9.19
CA TYR A 154 5.58 -7.26 -9.77
C TYR A 154 4.92 -8.19 -10.79
N CYS A 155 3.58 -8.27 -10.70
CA CYS A 155 2.70 -8.94 -11.64
C CYS A 155 1.84 -7.90 -12.37
N GLY A 156 2.09 -7.67 -13.65
CA GLY A 156 1.36 -6.71 -14.48
C GLY A 156 -0.04 -7.17 -14.91
N ILE A 157 -0.55 -8.26 -14.34
CA ILE A 157 -1.93 -8.71 -14.51
C ILE A 157 -2.78 -8.03 -13.42
N PRO A 158 -3.89 -7.36 -13.77
CA PRO A 158 -4.77 -6.74 -12.78
C PRO A 158 -5.56 -7.83 -12.04
N LEU A 159 -5.13 -8.12 -10.81
CA LEU A 159 -5.67 -9.21 -9.99
C LEU A 159 -6.54 -8.71 -8.84
N ASN A 160 -6.69 -7.41 -8.67
CA ASN A 160 -7.60 -6.84 -7.69
C ASN A 160 -8.30 -5.60 -8.24
N LYS A 161 -9.42 -5.26 -7.63
CA LYS A 161 -10.24 -4.10 -7.95
C LYS A 161 -10.29 -3.18 -6.74
N TYR A 162 -9.77 -1.97 -6.91
CA TYR A 162 -9.91 -0.88 -5.95
C TYR A 162 -11.24 -0.17 -6.16
N ARG A 163 -12.07 -0.15 -5.14
CA ARG A 163 -13.42 0.43 -5.17
C ARG A 163 -13.38 1.90 -4.72
N GLY A 164 -13.00 2.81 -5.62
CA GLY A 164 -12.99 4.27 -5.36
C GLY A 164 -14.38 4.93 -5.32
N ASP A 165 -15.45 4.18 -5.52
CA ASP A 165 -16.85 4.61 -5.54
C ASP A 165 -17.58 4.42 -4.20
N VAL A 166 -16.94 3.85 -3.21
CA VAL A 166 -17.54 3.60 -1.89
C VAL A 166 -17.53 4.89 -1.05
N PRO A 167 -18.68 5.33 -0.52
CA PRO A 167 -18.73 6.53 0.32
C PRO A 167 -17.91 6.40 1.62
N GLY A 168 -17.30 7.50 2.04
CA GLY A 168 -16.61 7.57 3.34
C GLY A 168 -15.15 7.07 3.31
N GLN A 169 -14.60 6.76 2.13
CA GLN A 169 -13.18 6.42 2.00
C GLN A 169 -12.28 7.60 2.35
N THR A 170 -11.18 7.31 3.04
CA THR A 170 -10.16 8.30 3.43
C THR A 170 -9.62 9.06 2.22
N THR A 171 -9.43 8.36 1.09
CA THR A 171 -8.90 8.93 -0.16
C THR A 171 -9.81 9.97 -0.82
N GLN A 172 -11.09 10.05 -0.43
CA GLN A 172 -12.02 11.06 -0.96
C GLN A 172 -11.78 12.45 -0.37
N ASN A 173 -11.06 12.57 0.75
CA ASN A 173 -10.77 13.84 1.39
C ASN A 173 -9.26 14.03 1.69
N PRO A 174 -8.43 14.24 0.65
CA PRO A 174 -6.97 14.23 0.77
C PRO A 174 -6.37 15.51 1.38
N ASN A 175 -7.19 16.49 1.72
CA ASN A 175 -6.74 17.81 2.20
C ASN A 175 -7.09 18.07 3.68
N THR A 176 -7.29 17.02 4.47
CA THR A 176 -7.49 17.17 5.93
C THR A 176 -6.15 17.42 6.62
N PRO A 177 -6.12 18.07 7.80
CA PRO A 177 -4.89 18.24 8.58
C PRO A 177 -4.14 16.92 8.84
N GLN A 178 -4.87 15.84 9.14
CA GLN A 178 -4.28 14.51 9.34
C GLN A 178 -3.68 13.94 8.06
N ALA A 179 -4.30 14.18 6.90
CA ALA A 179 -3.74 13.77 5.61
C ALA A 179 -2.44 14.52 5.32
N GLU A 180 -2.37 15.81 5.63
CA GLU A 180 -1.16 16.62 5.47
C GLU A 180 -0.04 16.15 6.40
N GLU A 181 -0.36 15.88 7.66
CA GLU A 181 0.59 15.31 8.62
C GLU A 181 1.14 13.97 8.14
N SER A 182 0.27 13.08 7.65
CA SER A 182 0.69 11.79 7.08
C SER A 182 1.64 11.94 5.90
N LYS A 183 1.42 12.92 5.02
CA LYS A 183 2.32 13.20 3.90
C LYS A 183 3.69 13.70 4.36
N LEU A 184 3.73 14.56 5.37
CA LEU A 184 5.00 15.02 5.98
C LEU A 184 5.75 13.86 6.63
N MET A 185 5.05 12.99 7.37
CA MET A 185 5.64 11.77 7.94
C MET A 185 6.22 10.87 6.84
N TYR A 186 5.52 10.68 5.73
CA TYR A 186 5.99 9.89 4.59
C TYR A 186 7.33 10.39 4.05
N TYR A 187 7.48 11.71 3.84
CA TYR A 187 8.73 12.29 3.33
C TYR A 187 9.85 12.21 4.36
N ASN A 188 9.59 12.54 5.61
CA ASN A 188 10.60 12.53 6.66
C ASN A 188 11.16 11.13 6.91
N ILE A 189 10.28 10.14 7.11
CA ILE A 189 10.69 8.75 7.35
C ILE A 189 11.36 8.16 6.11
N GLY A 190 10.84 8.43 4.90
CA GLY A 190 11.45 7.96 3.67
C GLY A 190 12.85 8.52 3.44
N MET A 191 13.10 9.78 3.82
CA MET A 191 14.43 10.39 3.76
C MET A 191 15.37 9.77 4.80
N GLU A 192 14.91 9.54 6.04
CA GLU A 192 15.68 8.85 7.07
C GLU A 192 16.06 7.43 6.64
N ASP A 193 15.12 6.68 6.08
CA ASP A 193 15.36 5.32 5.57
C ASP A 193 16.40 5.34 4.44
N SER A 194 16.36 6.33 3.54
CA SER A 194 17.36 6.51 2.51
C SER A 194 18.75 6.72 3.07
N LEU A 195 18.90 7.52 4.12
CA LEU A 195 20.19 7.79 4.77
C LEU A 195 20.74 6.57 5.53
N ARG A 196 19.86 5.76 6.13
CA ARG A 196 20.26 4.54 6.86
C ARG A 196 20.86 3.45 5.95
N VAL A 197 20.48 3.40 4.69
CA VAL A 197 20.91 2.35 3.75
C VAL A 197 22.27 2.64 3.13
N SER A 198 22.69 3.92 3.08
CA SER A 198 24.04 4.29 2.59
C SER A 198 24.48 5.62 3.22
N GLU A 199 25.80 5.80 3.39
CA GLU A 199 26.38 7.06 3.90
C GLU A 199 26.03 8.29 3.06
N LYS A 200 25.72 8.10 1.77
CA LYS A 200 25.32 9.14 0.81
C LYS A 200 23.83 9.20 0.55
N GLY A 201 23.03 8.37 1.24
CA GLY A 201 21.64 8.13 0.92
C GLY A 201 21.47 7.21 -0.31
N ASN A 202 20.25 6.77 -0.55
CA ASN A 202 19.90 6.04 -1.76
C ASN A 202 19.44 7.06 -2.82
N GLU A 203 20.30 7.32 -3.82
CA GLU A 203 20.03 8.32 -4.86
C GLU A 203 18.70 8.05 -5.60
N SER A 204 18.45 6.78 -5.93
CA SER A 204 17.20 6.40 -6.61
C SER A 204 15.98 6.65 -5.74
N LEU A 205 16.03 6.37 -4.44
CA LEU A 205 14.95 6.68 -3.50
C LEU A 205 14.78 8.20 -3.34
N ASN A 206 15.87 8.96 -3.27
CA ASN A 206 15.82 10.42 -3.17
C ASN A 206 15.16 11.04 -4.41
N ILE A 207 15.47 10.55 -5.61
CA ILE A 207 14.81 10.98 -6.85
C ILE A 207 13.34 10.62 -6.83
N TYR A 208 12.99 9.41 -6.38
CA TYR A 208 11.63 8.93 -6.25
C TYR A 208 10.81 9.79 -5.28
N LEU A 209 11.34 10.10 -4.09
CA LEU A 209 10.68 10.95 -3.09
C LEU A 209 10.49 12.39 -3.62
N ARG A 210 11.51 12.97 -4.28
CA ARG A 210 11.41 14.30 -4.91
C ARG A 210 10.34 14.36 -5.99
N TYR A 211 10.15 13.28 -6.74
CA TYR A 211 9.09 13.20 -7.74
C TYR A 211 7.70 13.30 -7.09
N PHE A 212 7.44 12.55 -6.01
CA PHE A 212 6.18 12.62 -5.28
C PHE A 212 5.96 14.01 -4.66
N LEU A 213 6.98 14.58 -4.05
CA LEU A 213 6.94 15.94 -3.49
C LEU A 213 6.58 16.97 -4.56
N PHE A 214 7.21 16.89 -5.73
CA PHE A 214 6.94 17.81 -6.84
C PHE A 214 5.52 17.65 -7.39
N HIS A 215 5.00 16.44 -7.47
CA HIS A 215 3.62 16.20 -7.90
C HIS A 215 2.60 16.75 -6.90
N ASP A 216 2.83 16.59 -5.61
CA ASP A 216 1.97 17.17 -4.58
C ASP A 216 2.01 18.70 -4.61
N PHE A 217 3.19 19.28 -4.78
CA PHE A 217 3.38 20.73 -4.96
C PHE A 217 2.61 21.27 -6.17
N LYS A 218 2.74 20.62 -7.34
CA LYS A 218 1.98 21.01 -8.56
C LYS A 218 0.47 20.95 -8.33
N ARG A 219 -0.02 19.92 -7.65
CA ARG A 219 -1.44 19.77 -7.34
C ARG A 219 -1.92 20.95 -6.47
N ARG A 220 -1.16 21.35 -5.46
CA ARG A 220 -1.48 22.48 -4.57
C ARG A 220 -1.51 23.80 -5.31
N LEU A 221 -0.56 24.04 -6.20
CA LEU A 221 -0.57 25.21 -7.09
C LEU A 221 -1.83 25.26 -7.96
N SER A 222 -2.25 24.11 -8.51
CA SER A 222 -3.46 24.04 -9.35
C SER A 222 -4.75 24.32 -8.56
N LEU A 223 -4.76 24.01 -7.27
CA LEU A 223 -5.89 24.26 -6.36
C LEU A 223 -5.88 25.67 -5.75
N LYS A 224 -4.84 26.49 -6.03
CA LYS A 224 -4.62 27.82 -5.42
C LYS A 224 -4.58 27.79 -3.88
N ASP A 225 -4.09 26.68 -3.31
CA ASP A 225 -3.98 26.48 -1.87
C ASP A 225 -2.68 27.13 -1.35
N ASN A 226 -2.73 28.46 -1.17
CA ASN A 226 -1.58 29.25 -0.74
C ASN A 226 -1.13 28.96 0.70
N GLU A 227 -2.04 28.57 1.60
CA GLU A 227 -1.67 28.24 2.98
C GLU A 227 -0.90 26.92 3.07
N ALA A 228 -1.32 25.92 2.32
CA ALA A 228 -0.62 24.64 2.28
C ALA A 228 0.76 24.77 1.61
N LEU A 229 0.93 25.67 0.64
CA LEU A 229 2.22 25.97 0.01
C LEU A 229 3.23 26.56 0.98
N LEU A 230 2.82 27.46 1.88
CA LEU A 230 3.70 28.10 2.88
C LEU A 230 4.21 27.15 3.95
N ARG A 231 3.58 25.99 4.15
CA ARG A 231 4.03 24.95 5.10
C ARG A 231 5.12 24.04 4.51
N PHE A 232 5.37 24.14 3.21
CA PHE A 232 6.36 23.33 2.49
C PHE A 232 7.69 24.07 2.21
N ILE A 233 7.75 25.37 2.47
CA ILE A 233 8.94 26.20 2.36
C ILE A 233 9.55 26.40 3.75
#